data_8470386a59ae58ca87daf10b9501daad
#
_entry.id   8470386a59ae58ca87daf10b9501daad
#
_cell.length_a   1.000
_cell.length_b   1.000
_cell.length_c   1.000
_cell.angle_alpha   90.00
_cell.angle_beta   90.00
_cell.angle_gamma   90.00
#
_symmetry.space_group_name_H-M   'P 1'
#
loop_
_entity.id
_entity.type
_entity.pdbx_description
1 polymer ?
#
loop_
_entity_poly.entity_id
_entity_poly.type
_entity_poly.pdbx_seq_one_letter_code
_entity_poly.pdbx_strand_id
1 'polypeptide(L)'
;MAYQKNNTLRHYTFAEMFLRANEVKRLFPSSEARCKCGTMEIILSLKPTDASIDYKVRLVARQGHKSVDVFVEEPRIALYENGKKVPHLYSNGSLCLYYPEYQEWNYRDSWAETLIPWTSLWLFYYEIWKETGRWLGGGIHGSKAE
;
A
#
# COMPACT_ATOMS: atom_id res chain seq x y z
N MET A 1 6.06 -35.69 -0.05
CA MET A 1 6.03 -35.33 -1.48
C MET A 1 4.98 -34.30 -1.83
N ALA A 2 3.80 -34.44 -1.38
CA ALA A 2 2.75 -33.45 -1.61
C ALA A 2 2.96 -32.13 -0.90
N TYR A 3 3.72 -32.14 0.18
CA TYR A 3 4.03 -31.01 0.92
C TYR A 3 4.79 -29.94 0.22
N GLN A 4 5.73 -30.26 -0.70
CA GLN A 4 6.60 -29.29 -1.35
C GLN A 4 5.89 -28.52 -2.46
N LYS A 5 4.83 -29.11 -3.02
CA LYS A 5 4.04 -28.45 -4.04
C LYS A 5 3.14 -27.36 -3.48
N ASN A 6 2.78 -27.48 -2.21
CA ASN A 6 1.88 -26.52 -1.60
C ASN A 6 2.57 -25.22 -1.20
N ASN A 7 3.88 -25.25 -1.03
CA ASN A 7 4.62 -24.06 -0.68
C ASN A 7 4.82 -23.09 -1.85
N THR A 8 4.67 -23.57 -3.08
CA THR A 8 4.81 -22.75 -4.27
C THR A 8 3.50 -22.07 -4.66
N LEU A 9 2.40 -22.42 -3.98
CA LEU A 9 1.08 -21.89 -4.30
C LEU A 9 0.67 -20.68 -3.44
N ARG A 10 1.60 -20.07 -2.71
CA ARG A 10 1.29 -18.93 -1.85
C ARG A 10 1.46 -17.60 -2.56
N HIS A 11 0.80 -17.50 -3.72
CA HIS A 11 0.79 -16.28 -4.51
C HIS A 11 -0.63 -16.00 -4.93
N TYR A 12 -0.93 -14.76 -5.23
CA TYR A 12 -2.28 -14.39 -5.63
C TYR A 12 -2.78 -15.19 -6.81
N THR A 13 -3.93 -15.84 -6.62
CA THR A 13 -4.75 -16.30 -7.71
C THR A 13 -5.67 -15.15 -8.12
N PHE A 14 -6.26 -15.26 -9.29
CA PHE A 14 -7.22 -14.29 -9.77
C PHE A 14 -8.41 -14.17 -8.82
N ALA A 15 -8.91 -15.33 -8.34
CA ALA A 15 -10.02 -15.36 -7.40
C ALA A 15 -9.72 -14.65 -6.09
N GLU A 16 -8.52 -14.81 -5.57
CA GLU A 16 -8.10 -14.13 -4.34
C GLU A 16 -8.02 -12.62 -4.53
N MET A 17 -7.49 -12.17 -5.67
CA MET A 17 -7.46 -10.73 -5.97
C MET A 17 -8.86 -10.14 -6.07
N PHE A 18 -9.79 -10.88 -6.70
CA PHE A 18 -11.18 -10.45 -6.80
C PHE A 18 -11.82 -10.35 -5.42
N LEU A 19 -11.56 -11.32 -4.57
CA LEU A 19 -12.10 -11.32 -3.22
C LEU A 19 -11.63 -10.10 -2.43
N ARG A 20 -10.32 -9.79 -2.52
CA ARG A 20 -9.77 -8.61 -1.84
C ARG A 20 -10.33 -7.31 -2.41
N ALA A 21 -10.47 -7.25 -3.74
CA ALA A 21 -11.04 -6.08 -4.41
C ALA A 21 -12.52 -5.85 -4.03
N ASN A 22 -13.27 -6.92 -3.90
CA ASN A 22 -14.69 -6.82 -3.50
C ASN A 22 -14.83 -6.33 -2.06
N GLU A 23 -13.93 -6.73 -1.18
CA GLU A 23 -13.90 -6.22 0.19
C GLU A 23 -13.66 -4.70 0.21
N VAL A 24 -12.73 -4.24 -0.63
CA VAL A 24 -12.46 -2.80 -0.76
C VAL A 24 -13.70 -2.08 -1.28
N LYS A 25 -14.34 -2.60 -2.31
CA LYS A 25 -15.53 -1.97 -2.92
C LYS A 25 -16.67 -1.87 -1.92
N ARG A 26 -16.81 -2.85 -1.05
CA ARG A 26 -17.86 -2.85 -0.04
C ARG A 26 -17.65 -1.77 1.02
N LEU A 27 -16.41 -1.58 1.48
CA LEU A 27 -16.09 -0.57 2.49
C LEU A 27 -15.84 0.82 1.90
N PHE A 28 -15.43 0.86 0.64
CA PHE A 28 -15.16 2.10 -0.09
C PHE A 28 -15.92 2.09 -1.42
N PRO A 29 -17.24 2.36 -1.38
CA PRO A 29 -18.08 2.20 -2.58
C PRO A 29 -17.70 3.05 -3.78
N SER A 30 -17.01 4.17 -3.54
CA SER A 30 -16.54 5.04 -4.62
C SER A 30 -15.22 4.59 -5.24
N SER A 31 -14.61 3.51 -4.71
CA SER A 31 -13.39 2.97 -5.30
C SER A 31 -13.68 2.34 -6.67
N GLU A 32 -12.65 2.34 -7.51
CA GLU A 32 -12.72 1.72 -8.83
C GLU A 32 -11.75 0.55 -8.89
N ALA A 33 -12.19 -0.56 -9.46
CA ALA A 33 -11.35 -1.73 -9.69
C ALA A 33 -11.17 -1.94 -11.19
N ARG A 34 -9.93 -2.15 -11.61
CA ARG A 34 -9.59 -2.45 -13.00
C ARG A 34 -8.75 -3.71 -13.02
N CYS A 35 -9.09 -4.61 -13.94
CA CYS A 35 -8.33 -5.84 -14.10
C CYS A 35 -7.91 -6.01 -15.54
N LYS A 36 -6.62 -6.17 -15.79
CA LYS A 36 -6.07 -6.34 -17.13
C LYS A 36 -4.81 -7.18 -17.06
N CYS A 37 -4.75 -8.23 -17.90
CA CYS A 37 -3.55 -9.04 -18.05
C CYS A 37 -2.96 -9.55 -16.71
N GLY A 38 -3.83 -10.07 -15.84
CA GLY A 38 -3.40 -10.61 -14.55
C GLY A 38 -3.05 -9.56 -13.50
N THR A 39 -3.30 -8.30 -13.78
CA THR A 39 -3.07 -7.20 -12.83
C THR A 39 -4.40 -6.61 -12.37
N MET A 40 -4.56 -6.48 -11.06
CA MET A 40 -5.72 -5.83 -10.45
C MET A 40 -5.27 -4.50 -9.87
N GLU A 41 -5.93 -3.42 -10.30
CA GLU A 41 -5.70 -2.09 -9.75
C GLU A 41 -6.93 -1.61 -9.03
N ILE A 42 -6.74 -1.06 -7.84
CA ILE A 42 -7.79 -0.43 -7.07
C ILE A 42 -7.44 1.04 -6.91
N ILE A 43 -8.34 1.91 -7.31
CA ILE A 43 -8.16 3.36 -7.22
C ILE A 43 -9.20 3.92 -6.28
N LEU A 44 -8.77 4.67 -5.30
CA LEU A 44 -9.66 5.30 -4.32
C LEU A 44 -9.07 6.60 -3.80
N SER A 45 -9.92 7.42 -3.19
CA SER A 45 -9.53 8.68 -2.59
C SER A 45 -9.45 8.51 -1.07
N LEU A 46 -8.37 9.02 -0.47
CA LEU A 46 -8.18 9.00 0.98
C LEU A 46 -7.90 10.39 1.49
N LYS A 47 -8.46 10.69 2.66
CA LYS A 47 -8.27 11.95 3.35
C LYS A 47 -7.87 11.63 4.78
N PRO A 48 -6.57 11.70 5.13
CA PRO A 48 -6.11 11.21 6.44
C PRO A 48 -6.67 11.97 7.64
N THR A 49 -6.96 13.28 7.49
CA THR A 49 -7.61 14.06 8.53
C THR A 49 -8.62 15.01 7.88
N ASP A 50 -9.48 15.61 8.69
CA ASP A 50 -10.46 16.58 8.19
C ASP A 50 -9.79 17.83 7.59
N ALA A 51 -8.57 18.12 8.01
CA ALA A 51 -7.81 19.24 7.49
C ALA A 51 -6.95 18.89 6.27
N SER A 52 -6.88 17.62 5.92
CA SER A 52 -6.06 17.16 4.80
C SER A 52 -6.75 17.41 3.47
N ILE A 53 -5.95 17.37 2.40
CA ILE A 53 -6.49 17.29 1.04
C ILE A 53 -6.88 15.86 0.75
N ASP A 54 -7.59 15.64 -0.33
CA ASP A 54 -7.89 14.29 -0.82
C ASP A 54 -6.69 13.78 -1.61
N TYR A 55 -6.29 12.54 -1.31
CA TYR A 55 -5.22 11.86 -2.04
C TYR A 55 -5.81 10.76 -2.88
N LYS A 56 -5.43 10.71 -4.14
CA LYS A 56 -5.79 9.60 -5.02
C LYS A 56 -4.73 8.51 -4.89
N VAL A 57 -5.17 7.33 -4.51
CA VAL A 57 -4.28 6.21 -4.19
C VAL A 57 -4.59 5.04 -5.12
N ARG A 58 -3.56 4.31 -5.51
CA ARG A 58 -3.67 3.14 -6.37
C ARG A 58 -2.97 1.95 -5.75
N LEU A 59 -3.71 0.86 -5.55
CA LEU A 59 -3.16 -0.43 -5.13
C LEU A 59 -3.00 -1.31 -6.36
N VAL A 60 -1.89 -1.99 -6.48
CA VAL A 60 -1.58 -2.85 -7.63
C VAL A 60 -1.22 -4.24 -7.15
N ALA A 61 -2.04 -5.22 -7.48
CA ALA A 61 -1.80 -6.63 -7.19
C ALA A 61 -1.63 -7.39 -8.50
N ARG A 62 -0.73 -8.36 -8.52
CA ARG A 62 -0.43 -9.15 -9.73
C ARG A 62 -0.60 -10.61 -9.46
N GLN A 63 -1.24 -11.31 -10.39
CA GLN A 63 -1.39 -12.76 -10.34
C GLN A 63 0.00 -13.41 -10.27
N GLY A 64 0.16 -14.36 -9.40
CA GLY A 64 1.44 -15.05 -9.21
C GLY A 64 2.42 -14.32 -8.29
N HIS A 65 2.08 -13.13 -7.81
CA HIS A 65 2.88 -12.40 -6.85
C HIS A 65 2.21 -12.43 -5.47
N LYS A 66 2.92 -12.10 -4.44
CA LYS A 66 2.40 -12.13 -3.06
C LYS A 66 2.44 -10.78 -2.35
N SER A 67 2.78 -9.73 -3.07
CA SER A 67 2.81 -8.39 -2.52
C SER A 67 1.90 -7.47 -3.33
N VAL A 68 1.47 -6.39 -2.69
CA VAL A 68 0.67 -5.35 -3.31
C VAL A 68 1.44 -4.04 -3.19
N ASP A 69 1.63 -3.37 -4.32
CA ASP A 69 2.27 -2.06 -4.33
C ASP A 69 1.20 -0.99 -4.16
N VAL A 70 1.47 0.00 -3.34
CA VAL A 70 0.56 1.12 -3.10
C VAL A 70 1.25 2.41 -3.50
N PHE A 71 0.60 3.17 -4.38
CA PHE A 71 1.13 4.43 -4.89
C PHE A 71 0.19 5.58 -4.58
N VAL A 72 0.73 6.75 -4.33
CA VAL A 72 -0.06 7.99 -4.27
C VAL A 72 0.04 8.65 -5.63
N GLU A 73 -1.09 8.73 -6.34
CA GLU A 73 -1.15 9.25 -7.70
C GLU A 73 -1.30 10.76 -7.75
N GLU A 74 -2.15 11.30 -6.87
CA GLU A 74 -2.44 12.74 -6.84
C GLU A 74 -2.66 13.21 -5.40
N PRO A 75 -1.92 14.23 -4.96
CA PRO A 75 -0.74 14.79 -5.61
C PRO A 75 0.39 13.76 -5.60
N ARG A 76 1.17 13.74 -6.66
CA ARG A 76 2.28 12.78 -6.77
C ARG A 76 3.33 13.08 -5.73
N ILE A 77 3.81 12.03 -5.05
CA ILE A 77 4.87 12.15 -4.06
C ILE A 77 6.20 11.79 -4.72
N ALA A 78 7.09 12.76 -4.80
CA ALA A 78 8.43 12.53 -5.32
C ALA A 78 9.29 11.82 -4.28
N LEU A 79 10.36 11.16 -4.73
CA LEU A 79 11.29 10.48 -3.82
C LEU A 79 12.02 11.46 -2.90
N TYR A 80 12.22 12.69 -3.37
CA TYR A 80 12.88 13.75 -2.61
C TYR A 80 11.98 14.99 -2.59
N GLU A 81 11.94 15.64 -1.44
CA GLU A 81 11.21 16.89 -1.27
C GLU A 81 12.10 17.87 -0.53
N ASN A 82 12.32 19.05 -1.12
CA ASN A 82 13.21 20.08 -0.59
C ASN A 82 14.62 19.53 -0.28
N GLY A 83 15.12 18.66 -1.16
CA GLY A 83 16.46 18.07 -1.01
C GLY A 83 16.55 16.93 -0.02
N LYS A 84 15.43 16.55 0.62
CA LYS A 84 15.41 15.45 1.59
C LYS A 84 14.65 14.27 1.03
N LYS A 85 15.17 13.07 1.29
CA LYS A 85 14.49 11.86 0.89
C LYS A 85 13.22 11.66 1.71
N VAL A 86 12.12 11.38 1.04
CA VAL A 86 10.86 11.07 1.73
C VAL A 86 11.00 9.72 2.44
N PRO A 87 10.75 9.65 3.75
CA PRO A 87 10.87 8.39 4.49
C PRO A 87 9.83 7.36 4.04
N HIS A 88 10.15 6.09 4.25
CA HIS A 88 9.23 4.97 4.00
C HIS A 88 8.63 4.96 2.60
N LEU A 89 9.47 5.23 1.61
CA LEU A 89 9.10 5.19 0.21
C LEU A 89 10.14 4.35 -0.52
N TYR A 90 9.68 3.34 -1.24
CA TYR A 90 10.58 2.50 -2.04
C TYR A 90 11.04 3.24 -3.28
N SER A 91 12.15 2.79 -3.87
CA SER A 91 12.73 3.45 -5.05
C SER A 91 11.79 3.50 -6.25
N ASN A 92 10.83 2.58 -6.35
CA ASN A 92 9.83 2.58 -7.41
C ASN A 92 8.67 3.55 -7.14
N GLY A 93 8.69 4.25 -5.99
CA GLY A 93 7.64 5.18 -5.61
C GLY A 93 6.49 4.57 -4.81
N SER A 94 6.52 3.27 -4.55
CA SER A 94 5.49 2.65 -3.72
C SER A 94 5.76 2.88 -2.24
N LEU A 95 4.70 2.88 -1.46
CA LEU A 95 4.77 3.16 -0.02
C LEU A 95 5.28 1.94 0.76
N CYS A 96 6.16 2.17 1.71
CA CYS A 96 6.58 1.15 2.66
C CYS A 96 5.60 1.15 3.83
N LEU A 97 4.60 0.28 3.77
CA LEU A 97 3.53 0.22 4.76
C LEU A 97 3.79 -0.78 5.88
N TYR A 98 4.66 -1.74 5.64
CA TYR A 98 5.02 -2.77 6.61
C TYR A 98 6.44 -3.26 6.30
N TYR A 99 7.03 -3.98 7.26
CA TYR A 99 8.35 -4.53 7.07
C TYR A 99 8.23 -6.01 6.70
N PRO A 100 8.52 -6.38 5.44
CA PRO A 100 8.28 -7.75 4.97
C PRO A 100 8.96 -8.85 5.78
N GLU A 101 10.14 -8.55 6.33
CA GLU A 101 10.90 -9.51 7.11
C GLU A 101 10.24 -9.90 8.43
N TYR A 102 9.33 -9.07 8.94
CA TYR A 102 8.65 -9.35 10.20
C TYR A 102 7.28 -9.95 10.00
N GLN A 103 6.91 -10.29 8.77
CA GLN A 103 5.63 -10.93 8.45
C GLN A 103 4.41 -10.19 9.00
N GLU A 104 4.48 -8.87 9.02
CA GLU A 104 3.40 -8.04 9.50
C GLU A 104 2.17 -8.08 8.60
N TRP A 105 2.35 -8.50 7.37
CA TRP A 105 1.30 -8.58 6.39
C TRP A 105 1.53 -9.78 5.47
N ASN A 106 0.44 -10.44 5.04
CA ASN A 106 0.52 -11.48 4.04
C ASN A 106 -0.59 -11.32 3.00
N TYR A 107 -0.43 -11.97 1.86
CA TYR A 107 -1.31 -11.78 0.71
C TYR A 107 -2.77 -12.17 0.94
N ARG A 108 -3.07 -12.90 2.02
CA ARG A 108 -4.44 -13.26 2.40
C ARG A 108 -5.12 -12.20 3.25
N ASP A 109 -4.38 -11.23 3.75
CA ASP A 109 -4.96 -10.18 4.56
C ASP A 109 -5.85 -9.26 3.72
N SER A 110 -6.90 -8.76 4.32
CA SER A 110 -7.81 -7.82 3.66
C SER A 110 -7.09 -6.51 3.35
N TRP A 111 -7.13 -6.08 2.10
CA TRP A 111 -6.56 -4.79 1.71
C TRP A 111 -7.33 -3.65 2.35
N ALA A 112 -8.65 -3.81 2.47
CA ALA A 112 -9.52 -2.79 3.07
C ALA A 112 -9.25 -2.58 4.55
N GLU A 113 -8.85 -3.62 5.26
CA GLU A 113 -8.61 -3.57 6.70
C GLU A 113 -7.15 -3.37 7.09
N THR A 114 -6.23 -3.50 6.14
CA THR A 114 -4.79 -3.35 6.41
C THR A 114 -4.17 -2.27 5.54
N LEU A 115 -3.94 -2.53 4.28
CA LEU A 115 -3.20 -1.62 3.40
C LEU A 115 -3.84 -0.24 3.31
N ILE A 116 -5.16 -0.16 3.24
CA ILE A 116 -5.83 1.13 3.10
C ILE A 116 -5.75 1.97 4.37
N PRO A 117 -6.10 1.46 5.57
CA PRO A 117 -5.87 2.22 6.80
C PRO A 117 -4.40 2.57 7.02
N TRP A 118 -3.49 1.68 6.67
CA TRP A 118 -2.05 1.96 6.80
C TRP A 118 -1.60 3.04 5.83
N THR A 119 -2.19 3.10 4.65
CA THR A 119 -1.91 4.18 3.70
C THR A 119 -2.39 5.52 4.23
N SER A 120 -3.57 5.56 4.83
CA SER A 120 -4.09 6.77 5.45
C SER A 120 -3.16 7.26 6.56
N LEU A 121 -2.68 6.33 7.38
CA LEU A 121 -1.74 6.64 8.46
C LEU A 121 -0.40 7.12 7.91
N TRP A 122 0.10 6.49 6.84
CA TRP A 122 1.32 6.91 6.16
C TRP A 122 1.19 8.35 5.66
N LEU A 123 0.06 8.70 5.05
CA LEU A 123 -0.21 10.05 4.56
C LEU A 123 -0.25 11.07 5.69
N PHE A 124 -0.81 10.69 6.83
CA PHE A 124 -0.81 11.53 8.01
C PHE A 124 0.62 11.83 8.48
N TYR A 125 1.47 10.82 8.56
CA TYR A 125 2.87 11.01 8.95
C TYR A 125 3.65 11.80 7.90
N TYR A 126 3.32 11.63 6.64
CA TYR A 126 3.94 12.38 5.55
C TYR A 126 3.63 13.88 5.68
N GLU A 127 2.39 14.23 5.98
CA GLU A 127 2.00 15.62 6.18
C GLU A 127 2.76 16.26 7.35
N ILE A 128 2.89 15.54 8.45
CA ILE A 128 3.65 16.01 9.60
C ILE A 128 5.13 16.15 9.26
N TRP A 129 5.67 15.19 8.52
CA TRP A 129 7.07 15.24 8.10
C TRP A 129 7.35 16.45 7.22
N LYS A 130 6.45 16.78 6.31
CA LYS A 130 6.61 17.96 5.45
C LYS A 130 6.69 19.24 6.27
N GLU A 131 5.90 19.33 7.33
CA GLU A 131 5.85 20.51 8.17
C GLU A 131 7.02 20.58 9.17
N THR A 132 7.39 19.46 9.74
CA THR A 132 8.33 19.42 10.87
C THR A 132 9.70 18.84 10.54
N GLY A 133 9.83 18.11 9.45
CA GLY A 133 11.03 17.37 9.12
C GLY A 133 11.18 16.06 9.92
N ARG A 134 10.18 15.70 10.73
CA ARG A 134 10.22 14.51 11.58
C ARG A 134 9.14 13.53 11.21
N TRP A 135 9.54 12.26 11.05
CA TRP A 135 8.61 11.18 10.80
C TRP A 135 8.21 10.55 12.13
N LEU A 136 6.98 10.82 12.57
CA LEU A 136 6.49 10.37 13.87
C LEU A 136 6.06 8.90 13.88
N GLY A 137 5.80 8.32 12.71
CA GLY A 137 5.38 6.94 12.57
C GLY A 137 6.44 5.90 12.88
N GLY A 138 7.61 6.29 13.16
CA GLY A 138 8.75 5.57 13.67
C GLY A 138 8.78 4.07 13.50
N GLY A 139 9.42 3.46 14.44
CA GLY A 139 9.61 2.03 14.43
C GLY A 139 10.78 1.61 13.58
N ILE A 140 10.86 0.32 13.42
CA ILE A 140 12.01 -0.32 12.79
C ILE A 140 12.12 0.01 11.31
N HIS A 141 11.01 0.34 10.67
CA HIS A 141 10.99 0.66 9.25
C HIS A 141 11.83 1.89 8.91
N GLY A 142 11.80 2.90 9.75
CA GLY A 142 12.47 4.17 9.50
C GLY A 142 13.97 4.07 9.37
N SER A 143 14.59 3.21 10.15
CA SER A 143 16.05 3.11 10.14
C SER A 143 16.58 2.33 8.95
N LYS A 144 15.75 1.59 8.25
CA LYS A 144 16.20 0.76 7.14
C LYS A 144 15.74 1.24 5.77
N ALA A 145 14.74 2.06 5.72
CA ALA A 145 14.27 2.66 4.47
C ALA A 145 15.16 3.82 4.02
N GLU A 146 16.01 4.27 4.90
CA GLU A 146 16.97 5.32 4.65
C GLU A 146 18.30 4.76 4.16
#